data_8db1c42fb23fba21bc7769ef8097ed51
#
_entry.id   8db1c42fb23fba21bc7769ef8097ed51
#
_cell.length_a   1.000
_cell.length_b   1.000
_cell.length_c   1.000
_cell.angle_alpha   90.00
_cell.angle_beta   90.00
_cell.angle_gamma   90.00
#
_symmetry.space_group_name_H-M   'P 1'
#
loop_
_entity.id
_entity.type
_entity.pdbx_description
1 polymer ?
#
loop_
_entity_poly.entity_id
_entity_poly.type
_entity_poly.pdbx_seq_one_letter_code
_entity_poly.pdbx_strand_id
1 'polypeptide(L)'
;MIVFNQANTGRVEYMLDILGITGFTFFEQVQGRGTNGGEPRRGTHAWPEMNSCVITIVEDEQLPALLESIKKLDLRNEEVGVRAFVWDIVATV
;
A
#
# COMPACT_ATOMS: atom_id res chain seq x y z
N MET A 1 -4.73 -5.65 0.06
CA MET A 1 -3.89 -5.00 -0.97
C MET A 1 -3.65 -3.56 -0.57
N ILE A 2 -2.39 -3.16 -0.54
CA ILE A 2 -1.99 -1.81 -0.16
C ILE A 2 -1.31 -1.18 -1.38
N VAL A 3 -1.84 -0.06 -1.83
CA VAL A 3 -1.29 0.70 -2.97
C VAL A 3 -0.78 2.04 -2.45
N PHE A 4 0.44 2.38 -2.81
CA PHE A 4 1.08 3.57 -2.27
C PHE A 4 2.13 4.10 -3.24
N ASN A 5 2.53 5.36 -3.06
CA ASN A 5 3.64 5.92 -3.82
C ASN A 5 4.93 5.19 -3.45
N GLN A 6 5.75 4.87 -4.44
CA GLN A 6 7.00 4.14 -4.21
C GLN A 6 7.92 4.79 -3.18
N ALA A 7 7.83 6.10 -3.01
CA ALA A 7 8.61 6.82 -1.99
C ALA A 7 8.28 6.36 -0.57
N ASN A 8 7.13 5.74 -0.35
CA ASN A 8 6.70 5.22 0.93
C ASN A 8 7.04 3.75 1.15
N THR A 9 7.75 3.11 0.23
CA THR A 9 8.06 1.68 0.32
C THR A 9 8.71 1.31 1.66
N GLY A 10 9.73 2.04 2.08
CA GLY A 10 10.41 1.77 3.35
C GLY A 10 9.49 1.90 4.56
N ARG A 11 8.59 2.87 4.54
CA ARG A 11 7.62 3.06 5.63
C ARG A 11 6.60 1.94 5.70
N VAL A 12 6.13 1.48 4.54
CA VAL A 12 5.17 0.37 4.47
C VAL A 12 5.83 -0.92 4.94
N GLU A 13 7.03 -1.22 4.50
CA GLU A 13 7.76 -2.40 4.93
C GLU A 13 8.04 -2.38 6.44
N TYR A 14 8.47 -1.24 6.97
CA TYR A 14 8.70 -1.07 8.40
C TYR A 14 7.42 -1.28 9.21
N MET A 15 6.31 -0.75 8.73
CA MET A 15 5.00 -0.93 9.36
C MET A 15 4.62 -2.41 9.43
N LEU A 16 4.80 -3.14 8.34
CA LEU A 16 4.50 -4.57 8.30
C LEU A 16 5.39 -5.35 9.28
N ASP A 17 6.67 -5.01 9.35
CA ASP A 17 7.60 -5.62 10.29
C ASP A 17 7.18 -5.42 11.74
N ILE A 18 6.82 -4.18 12.11
CA ILE A 18 6.37 -3.87 13.49
C ILE A 18 5.12 -4.65 13.84
N LEU A 19 4.22 -4.85 12.90
CA LEU A 19 2.99 -5.60 13.12
C LEU A 19 3.19 -7.12 13.09
N GLY A 20 4.41 -7.58 12.84
CA GLY A 20 4.71 -9.00 12.75
C GLY A 20 4.20 -9.67 11.49
N ILE A 21 3.90 -8.89 10.47
CA ILE A 21 3.44 -9.39 9.17
C ILE A 21 4.67 -9.58 8.29
N THR A 22 5.12 -10.83 8.17
CA THR A 22 6.35 -11.17 7.46
C THR A 22 6.12 -11.67 6.04
N GLY A 23 4.93 -12.21 5.76
CA GLY A 23 4.62 -12.75 4.44
C GLY A 23 3.87 -11.74 3.58
N PHE A 24 4.44 -11.37 2.45
CA PHE A 24 3.77 -10.50 1.50
C PHE A 24 4.36 -10.67 0.10
N THR A 25 3.59 -10.25 -0.90
CA THR A 25 4.04 -10.15 -2.28
C THR A 25 4.12 -8.67 -2.63
N PHE A 26 5.25 -8.27 -3.17
CA PHE A 26 5.54 -6.87 -3.48
C PHE A 26 5.63 -6.66 -4.99
N PHE A 27 4.88 -5.68 -5.48
CA PHE A 27 4.93 -5.24 -6.87
C PHE A 27 5.53 -3.85 -6.92
N GLU A 28 6.74 -3.75 -7.43
CA GLU A 28 7.39 -2.48 -7.69
C GLU A 28 6.83 -1.84 -8.95
N GLN A 29 6.81 -0.52 -8.99
CA GLN A 29 6.57 0.23 -10.22
C GLN A 29 5.25 -0.13 -10.92
N VAL A 30 4.14 0.09 -10.24
CA VAL A 30 2.81 0.00 -10.85
C VAL A 30 2.32 1.40 -11.18
N GLN A 31 1.63 1.54 -12.29
CA GLN A 31 1.06 2.81 -12.72
C GLN A 31 -0.33 2.99 -12.13
N GLY A 32 -0.69 4.23 -11.84
CA GLY A 32 -2.02 4.51 -11.31
C GLY A 32 -2.32 5.99 -11.27
N ARG A 33 -3.59 6.30 -11.05
CA ARG A 33 -4.08 7.65 -10.88
C ARG A 33 -5.27 7.63 -9.94
N GLY A 34 -5.29 8.58 -9.00
CA GLY A 34 -6.40 8.72 -8.07
C GLY A 34 -7.68 9.16 -8.78
N THR A 35 -8.82 8.72 -8.28
CA THR A 35 -10.13 9.04 -8.85
C THR A 35 -10.49 10.52 -8.71
N ASN A 36 -9.89 11.23 -7.78
CA ASN A 36 -10.16 12.64 -7.49
C ASN A 36 -9.22 13.60 -8.24
N GLY A 37 -8.71 13.20 -9.39
CA GLY A 37 -7.92 14.09 -10.25
C GLY A 37 -6.45 14.19 -9.91
N GLY A 38 -5.91 13.23 -9.17
CA GLY A 38 -4.48 13.16 -8.90
C GLY A 38 -3.66 12.98 -10.18
N GLU A 39 -2.39 13.38 -10.14
CA GLU A 39 -1.48 13.18 -11.26
C GLU A 39 -1.27 11.69 -11.54
N PRO A 40 -1.24 11.29 -12.81
CA PRO A 40 -0.90 9.93 -13.19
C PRO A 40 0.52 9.57 -12.73
N ARG A 41 0.68 8.37 -12.15
CA ARG A 41 1.99 7.85 -11.73
C ARG A 41 2.43 6.79 -12.71
N ARG A 42 3.18 7.20 -13.72
CA ARG A 42 3.54 6.36 -14.86
C ARG A 42 5.04 6.11 -14.99
N GLY A 43 5.87 6.76 -14.16
CA GLY A 43 7.31 6.61 -14.25
C GLY A 43 7.91 7.19 -15.52
N THR A 44 7.21 8.09 -16.20
CA THR A 44 7.70 8.75 -17.40
C THR A 44 8.37 10.08 -17.05
N HIS A 45 9.00 10.72 -18.04
CA HIS A 45 9.62 12.03 -17.84
C HIS A 45 8.60 13.09 -17.37
N ALA A 46 7.36 13.04 -17.87
CA ALA A 46 6.30 13.97 -17.49
C ALA A 46 5.67 13.63 -16.13
N TRP A 47 5.57 12.33 -15.78
CA TRP A 47 5.03 11.87 -14.51
C TRP A 47 6.00 10.84 -13.92
N PRO A 48 7.08 11.31 -13.25
CA PRO A 48 8.14 10.41 -12.79
C PRO A 48 7.74 9.55 -11.60
N GLU A 49 6.68 9.90 -10.89
CA GLU A 49 6.24 9.13 -9.74
C GLU A 49 5.57 7.83 -10.15
N MET A 50 5.82 6.79 -9.38
CA MET A 50 5.23 5.48 -9.55
C MET A 50 4.58 5.03 -8.25
N ASN A 51 3.59 4.16 -8.38
CA ASN A 51 3.05 3.43 -7.25
C ASN A 51 3.78 2.12 -7.07
N SER A 52 3.70 1.61 -5.85
CA SER A 52 4.01 0.23 -5.50
C SER A 52 2.78 -0.41 -4.89
N CYS A 53 2.75 -1.72 -4.85
CA CYS A 53 1.62 -2.47 -4.31
C CYS A 53 2.12 -3.64 -3.47
N VAL A 54 1.51 -3.86 -2.33
CA VAL A 54 1.74 -5.03 -1.48
C VAL A 54 0.45 -5.81 -1.37
N ILE A 55 0.53 -7.12 -1.56
CA ILE A 55 -0.54 -8.04 -1.23
C ILE A 55 -0.07 -8.89 -0.07
N THR A 56 -0.83 -8.91 1.01
CA THR A 56 -0.55 -9.74 2.18
C THR A 56 -1.83 -10.38 2.67
N ILE A 57 -1.72 -11.58 3.21
CA ILE A 57 -2.83 -12.31 3.81
C ILE A 57 -2.57 -12.35 5.31
N VAL A 58 -3.52 -11.86 6.07
CA VAL A 58 -3.40 -11.75 7.53
C VAL A 58 -4.55 -12.46 8.20
N GLU A 59 -4.35 -12.82 9.46
CA GLU A 59 -5.44 -13.31 10.28
C GLU A 59 -6.40 -12.17 10.63
N ASP A 60 -7.66 -12.51 10.91
CA ASP A 60 -8.68 -11.52 11.25
C ASP A 60 -8.25 -10.63 12.42
N GLU A 61 -7.55 -11.20 13.40
CA GLU A 61 -7.09 -10.48 14.58
C GLU A 61 -6.04 -9.40 14.27
N GLN A 62 -5.30 -9.56 13.19
CA GLN A 62 -4.26 -8.61 12.79
C GLN A 62 -4.83 -7.42 12.00
N LEU A 63 -6.01 -7.58 11.43
CA LEU A 63 -6.57 -6.62 10.49
C LEU A 63 -6.82 -5.23 11.09
N PRO A 64 -7.43 -5.09 12.29
CA PRO A 64 -7.67 -3.77 12.85
C PRO A 64 -6.41 -2.94 13.04
N ALA A 65 -5.35 -3.53 13.57
CA ALA A 65 -4.08 -2.85 13.78
C ALA A 65 -3.43 -2.45 12.45
N LEU A 66 -3.52 -3.32 11.44
CA LEU A 66 -2.99 -3.04 10.11
C LEU A 66 -3.71 -1.85 9.48
N LEU A 67 -5.04 -1.83 9.48
CA LEU A 67 -5.82 -0.75 8.91
C LEU A 67 -5.56 0.59 9.63
N GLU A 68 -5.44 0.55 10.96
CA GLU A 68 -5.13 1.75 11.73
C GLU A 68 -3.75 2.30 11.39
N SER A 69 -2.77 1.44 11.22
CA SER A 69 -1.40 1.84 10.85
C SER A 69 -1.36 2.45 9.46
N ILE A 70 -2.10 1.88 8.51
CA ILE A 70 -2.21 2.41 7.15
C ILE A 70 -2.86 3.81 7.18
N LYS A 71 -3.92 3.97 7.94
CA LYS A 71 -4.60 5.24 8.11
C LYS A 71 -3.67 6.33 8.64
N LYS A 72 -2.83 5.98 9.61
CA LYS A 72 -1.84 6.92 10.16
C LYS A 72 -0.79 7.33 9.12
N LEU A 73 -0.37 6.40 8.27
CA LEU A 73 0.55 6.70 7.17
C LEU A 73 -0.09 7.67 6.17
N ASP A 74 -1.34 7.43 5.80
CA ASP A 74 -2.07 8.27 4.85
C ASP A 74 -2.21 9.70 5.38
N LEU A 75 -2.55 9.86 6.67
CA LEU A 75 -2.69 11.18 7.29
C LEU A 75 -1.39 11.98 7.32
N ARG A 76 -0.24 11.30 7.43
CA ARG A 76 1.08 11.96 7.45
C ARG A 76 1.56 12.39 6.07
N ASN A 77 1.06 11.75 5.02
CA ASN A 77 1.55 11.91 3.66
C ASN A 77 0.39 12.00 2.67
N GLU A 78 -0.53 12.92 2.90
CA GLU A 78 -1.74 13.08 2.07
C GLU A 78 -1.42 13.23 0.57
N GLU A 79 -0.34 13.94 0.25
CA GLU A 79 0.06 14.17 -1.15
C GLU A 79 0.52 12.88 -1.84
N VAL A 80 1.00 11.93 -1.07
CA VAL A 80 1.58 10.70 -1.62
C VAL A 80 0.59 9.55 -1.63
N GLY A 81 -0.46 9.62 -0.80
CA GLY A 81 -1.57 8.68 -0.80
C GLY A 81 -1.20 7.24 -0.49
N VAL A 82 -1.84 6.66 0.51
CA VAL A 82 -1.80 5.22 0.78
C VAL A 82 -3.24 4.74 0.82
N ARG A 83 -3.54 3.70 0.08
CA ARG A 83 -4.89 3.11 0.06
C ARG A 83 -4.79 1.63 0.30
N ALA A 84 -5.74 1.10 1.03
CA ALA A 84 -5.83 -0.33 1.28
C ALA A 84 -7.23 -0.83 0.94
N PHE A 85 -7.27 -2.03 0.40
CA PHE A 85 -8.50 -2.73 0.06
C PHE A 85 -8.45 -4.10 0.69
N VAL A 86 -9.55 -4.51 1.33
CA VAL A 86 -9.62 -5.77 2.07
C VAL A 86 -10.75 -6.62 1.49
N TRP A 87 -10.48 -7.90 1.32
CA TRP A 87 -11.50 -8.88 0.98
C TRP A 87 -11.15 -10.21 1.62
N ASP A 88 -12.15 -11.06 1.78
CA ASP A 88 -11.96 -12.37 2.39
C ASP A 88 -11.27 -13.34 1.44
N ILE A 89 -10.39 -14.14 2.00
CA ILE A 89 -9.79 -15.26 1.28
C ILE A 89 -10.69 -16.48 1.45
N VAL A 90 -11.24 -16.96 0.36
CA VAL A 90 -12.17 -18.10 0.37
C VAL A 90 -11.44 -19.43 0.51
N ALA A 91 -10.27 -19.55 -0.12
CA ALA A 91 -9.50 -20.79 -0.10
C ALA A 91 -8.03 -20.50 -0.43
N THR A 92 -7.13 -21.33 0.09
CA THR A 92 -5.71 -21.33 -0.27
C THR A 92 -5.26 -22.74 -0.60
N VAL A 93 -4.21 -22.88 -1.35
CA VAL A 93 -3.58 -24.17 -1.65
C VAL A 93 -2.15 -24.19 -1.14
#